data_3ecb4068229105587608ec5f52a46b53
#
_entry.id   3ecb4068229105587608ec5f52a46b53
#
_cell.length_a   1.000
_cell.length_b   1.000
_cell.length_c   1.000
_cell.angle_alpha   90.00
_cell.angle_beta   90.00
_cell.angle_gamma   90.00
#
_symmetry.space_group_name_H-M   'P 1'
#
loop_
_entity.id
_entity.type
_entity.pdbx_description
1 polymer ?
#
loop_
_entity_poly.entity_id
_entity_poly.type
_entity_poly.pdbx_seq_one_letter_code
_entity_poly.pdbx_strand_id
1 'polypeptide(L)'
;KGRQHKKFLKKCAPLVNKINKIEKEYQSLSTEQLQAKTQDFINRFENGQTLEDLLPEAFATVKNAARRMCGQTVSVCDHPIEWQMVHYDVQLIGGIALHERHIAEMATGEGKTLVSTCPLYLNALSGKNCQLVTVNDYLARRDSHWMGALFEFLGLTVGCIQNSMPSAERRQMYNKNITYGTASEFGFDYLRDNGMATCMEDQVQRDHYFCIIDEADSILIDEARTPLIISGPMREDHPLPFMEMKPLVTRLFDGQLKQCNQLAEEAKRSFAKQDLDDEVADEATAKLFQVKRGMPTHRQFMRMMEDAAIRKRFEKFDLEMNSDYNKERAHNLKEELLYVIDEKNQQSDLTEKGRTLISPSDPDGFVIPDLATLYVEIDRKKDLSDDDKRRERENAERDFQVRSERIHSISQLLKAYGLYEKDKQ
;
A
#
# COMPACT_ATOMS: atom_id res chain seq x y z
N LYS A 1 7.98 -29.78 -12.16
CA LYS A 1 6.80 -28.98 -12.58
C LYS A 1 5.78 -29.83 -13.39
N GLY A 2 6.15 -30.63 -14.39
CA GLY A 2 5.19 -31.37 -15.24
C GLY A 2 4.37 -32.48 -14.58
N ARG A 3 4.78 -33.04 -13.43
CA ARG A 3 4.10 -34.18 -12.80
C ARG A 3 2.85 -33.77 -12.00
N GLN A 4 2.91 -32.64 -11.30
CA GLN A 4 1.76 -32.06 -10.55
C GLN A 4 0.68 -31.60 -11.51
N HIS A 5 1.07 -30.87 -12.57
CA HIS A 5 0.15 -30.42 -13.61
C HIS A 5 -0.60 -31.57 -14.27
N LYS A 6 0.11 -32.63 -14.69
CA LYS A 6 -0.53 -33.86 -15.25
C LYS A 6 -1.49 -34.54 -14.27
N LYS A 7 -1.18 -34.49 -12.97
CA LYS A 7 -2.07 -35.05 -11.93
C LYS A 7 -3.35 -34.22 -11.81
N PHE A 8 -3.23 -32.91 -11.82
CA PHE A 8 -4.38 -32.01 -11.78
C PHE A 8 -5.29 -32.19 -13.00
N LEU A 9 -4.73 -32.22 -14.21
CA LEU A 9 -5.51 -32.48 -15.44
C LEU A 9 -6.25 -33.81 -15.38
N LYS A 10 -5.61 -34.87 -14.88
CA LYS A 10 -6.27 -36.17 -14.70
C LYS A 10 -7.41 -36.14 -13.68
N LYS A 11 -7.28 -35.29 -12.63
CA LYS A 11 -8.35 -35.08 -11.64
C LYS A 11 -9.54 -34.35 -12.27
N CYS A 12 -9.27 -33.32 -13.10
CA CYS A 12 -10.31 -32.49 -13.71
C CYS A 12 -11.04 -33.18 -14.88
N ALA A 13 -10.39 -34.07 -15.59
CA ALA A 13 -10.97 -34.69 -16.80
C ALA A 13 -12.36 -35.35 -16.57
N PRO A 14 -12.60 -36.22 -15.55
CA PRO A 14 -13.92 -36.77 -15.31
C PRO A 14 -14.97 -35.72 -14.95
N LEU A 15 -14.56 -34.64 -14.25
CA LEU A 15 -15.42 -33.52 -13.88
C LEU A 15 -15.86 -32.74 -15.11
N VAL A 16 -14.92 -32.38 -16.01
CA VAL A 16 -15.22 -31.72 -17.30
C VAL A 16 -16.14 -32.56 -18.15
N ASN A 17 -15.93 -33.90 -18.22
CA ASN A 17 -16.82 -34.80 -18.92
C ASN A 17 -18.25 -34.79 -18.33
N LYS A 18 -18.37 -34.72 -16.99
CA LYS A 18 -19.66 -34.60 -16.30
C LYS A 18 -20.33 -33.26 -16.64
N ILE A 19 -19.58 -32.15 -16.60
CA ILE A 19 -20.07 -30.80 -16.97
C ILE A 19 -20.62 -30.82 -18.41
N ASN A 20 -19.87 -31.39 -19.37
CA ASN A 20 -20.26 -31.44 -20.76
C ASN A 20 -21.49 -32.33 -20.99
N LYS A 21 -21.63 -33.41 -20.21
CA LYS A 21 -22.82 -34.25 -20.28
C LYS A 21 -24.06 -33.51 -19.78
N ILE A 22 -23.97 -32.86 -18.63
CA ILE A 22 -25.07 -32.06 -18.06
C ILE A 22 -25.41 -30.91 -19.01
N GLU A 23 -24.40 -30.21 -19.58
CA GLU A 23 -24.64 -29.14 -20.53
C GLU A 23 -25.45 -29.59 -21.75
N LYS A 24 -25.17 -30.79 -22.29
CA LYS A 24 -25.96 -31.37 -23.37
C LYS A 24 -27.42 -31.65 -22.98
N GLU A 25 -27.63 -32.13 -21.76
CA GLU A 25 -28.98 -32.32 -21.21
C GLU A 25 -29.70 -30.99 -21.08
N TYR A 26 -29.01 -29.92 -20.63
CA TYR A 26 -29.57 -28.58 -20.49
C TYR A 26 -29.91 -27.88 -21.79
N GLN A 27 -29.38 -28.32 -22.93
CA GLN A 27 -29.78 -27.79 -24.24
C GLN A 27 -31.27 -28.01 -24.54
N SER A 28 -31.89 -29.03 -23.93
CA SER A 28 -33.33 -29.32 -24.07
C SER A 28 -34.24 -28.45 -23.19
N LEU A 29 -33.66 -27.74 -22.19
CA LEU A 29 -34.42 -26.89 -21.29
C LEU A 29 -34.88 -25.60 -22.01
N SER A 30 -36.00 -25.01 -21.58
CA SER A 30 -36.36 -23.63 -21.98
C SER A 30 -35.39 -22.62 -21.34
N THR A 31 -35.39 -21.39 -21.82
CA THR A 31 -34.55 -20.32 -21.24
C THR A 31 -34.94 -20.05 -19.80
N GLU A 32 -36.21 -20.00 -19.51
CA GLU A 32 -36.75 -19.78 -18.18
C GLU A 32 -36.37 -20.93 -17.22
N GLN A 33 -36.40 -22.15 -17.71
CA GLN A 33 -35.96 -23.32 -16.93
C GLN A 33 -34.47 -23.29 -16.62
N LEU A 34 -33.63 -22.81 -17.55
CA LEU A 34 -32.19 -22.64 -17.31
C LEU A 34 -31.92 -21.53 -16.28
N GLN A 35 -32.60 -20.42 -16.42
CA GLN A 35 -32.49 -19.30 -15.48
C GLN A 35 -32.94 -19.68 -14.07
N ALA A 36 -34.03 -20.45 -13.96
CA ALA A 36 -34.53 -20.94 -12.67
C ALA A 36 -33.52 -21.85 -11.94
N LYS A 37 -32.51 -22.43 -12.62
CA LYS A 37 -31.44 -23.20 -12.00
C LYS A 37 -30.65 -22.40 -10.97
N THR A 38 -30.46 -21.11 -11.19
CA THR A 38 -29.74 -20.25 -10.23
C THR A 38 -30.42 -20.26 -8.86
N GLN A 39 -31.73 -20.07 -8.82
CA GLN A 39 -32.47 -20.12 -7.56
C GLN A 39 -32.53 -21.52 -6.96
N ASP A 40 -32.62 -22.57 -7.79
CA ASP A 40 -32.52 -23.96 -7.34
C ASP A 40 -31.18 -24.23 -6.64
N PHE A 41 -30.06 -23.78 -7.21
CA PHE A 41 -28.73 -23.95 -6.62
C PHE A 41 -28.59 -23.16 -5.31
N ILE A 42 -29.08 -21.94 -5.23
CA ILE A 42 -29.09 -21.15 -3.99
C ILE A 42 -29.86 -21.91 -2.89
N ASN A 43 -31.06 -22.37 -3.18
CA ASN A 43 -31.86 -23.14 -2.23
C ASN A 43 -31.17 -24.44 -1.79
N ARG A 44 -30.51 -25.14 -2.71
CA ARG A 44 -29.78 -26.38 -2.39
C ARG A 44 -28.54 -26.09 -1.53
N PHE A 45 -27.85 -24.97 -1.78
CA PHE A 45 -26.73 -24.53 -0.94
C PHE A 45 -27.22 -24.17 0.47
N GLU A 46 -28.30 -23.43 0.62
CA GLU A 46 -28.91 -23.10 1.91
C GLU A 46 -29.37 -24.34 2.67
N ASN A 47 -29.75 -25.39 1.96
CA ASN A 47 -30.13 -26.69 2.52
C ASN A 47 -28.93 -27.62 2.80
N GLY A 48 -27.69 -27.09 2.72
CA GLY A 48 -26.48 -27.76 3.17
C GLY A 48 -25.69 -28.52 2.09
N GLN A 49 -26.02 -28.40 0.80
CA GLN A 49 -25.14 -28.86 -0.27
C GLN A 49 -23.90 -27.96 -0.35
N THR A 50 -22.76 -28.55 -0.68
CA THR A 50 -21.53 -27.81 -0.85
C THR A 50 -21.41 -27.21 -2.26
N LEU A 51 -20.56 -26.18 -2.42
CA LEU A 51 -20.27 -25.62 -3.75
C LEU A 51 -19.60 -26.65 -4.67
N GLU A 52 -18.81 -27.55 -4.11
CA GLU A 52 -18.17 -28.66 -4.82
C GLU A 52 -19.22 -29.64 -5.40
N ASP A 53 -20.29 -29.89 -4.68
CA ASP A 53 -21.40 -30.75 -5.17
C ASP A 53 -22.16 -30.07 -6.31
N LEU A 54 -22.33 -28.77 -6.23
CA LEU A 54 -23.04 -27.95 -7.22
C LEU A 54 -22.19 -27.62 -8.45
N LEU A 55 -20.85 -27.69 -8.35
CA LEU A 55 -19.92 -27.25 -9.39
C LEU A 55 -20.23 -27.81 -10.78
N PRO A 56 -20.48 -29.12 -10.98
CA PRO A 56 -20.72 -29.64 -12.31
C PRO A 56 -21.98 -29.08 -12.98
N GLU A 57 -23.03 -28.88 -12.21
CA GLU A 57 -24.30 -28.35 -12.71
C GLU A 57 -24.19 -26.82 -12.92
N ALA A 58 -23.56 -26.10 -12.01
CA ALA A 58 -23.34 -24.67 -12.11
C ALA A 58 -22.48 -24.28 -13.33
N PHE A 59 -21.36 -24.98 -13.56
CA PHE A 59 -20.51 -24.76 -14.72
C PHE A 59 -21.23 -25.11 -16.04
N ALA A 60 -22.04 -26.18 -16.04
CA ALA A 60 -22.87 -26.54 -17.17
C ALA A 60 -23.92 -25.46 -17.49
N THR A 61 -24.51 -24.86 -16.45
CA THR A 61 -25.47 -23.75 -16.59
C THR A 61 -24.81 -22.53 -17.22
N VAL A 62 -23.62 -22.11 -16.73
CA VAL A 62 -22.87 -20.98 -17.31
C VAL A 62 -22.49 -21.27 -18.77
N LYS A 63 -21.97 -22.45 -19.06
CA LYS A 63 -21.60 -22.87 -20.43
C LYS A 63 -22.81 -22.85 -21.37
N ASN A 64 -23.96 -23.36 -20.92
CA ASN A 64 -25.20 -23.38 -21.70
C ASN A 64 -25.75 -21.97 -21.90
N ALA A 65 -25.74 -21.13 -20.88
CA ALA A 65 -26.12 -19.71 -21.01
C ALA A 65 -25.26 -18.98 -22.04
N ALA A 66 -23.93 -19.13 -21.98
CA ALA A 66 -23.01 -18.57 -22.95
C ALA A 66 -23.34 -19.03 -24.39
N ARG A 67 -23.70 -20.30 -24.58
CA ARG A 67 -24.13 -20.84 -25.89
C ARG A 67 -25.43 -20.20 -26.37
N ARG A 68 -26.41 -20.00 -25.49
CA ARG A 68 -27.70 -19.35 -25.86
C ARG A 68 -27.55 -17.87 -26.19
N MET A 69 -26.55 -17.24 -25.65
CA MET A 69 -26.25 -15.83 -25.96
C MET A 69 -25.56 -15.67 -27.31
N CYS A 70 -24.99 -16.72 -27.92
CA CYS A 70 -24.35 -16.61 -29.22
C CYS A 70 -25.30 -16.00 -30.27
N GLY A 71 -24.81 -14.97 -30.99
CA GLY A 71 -25.57 -14.18 -31.95
C GLY A 71 -26.40 -13.04 -31.34
N GLN A 72 -26.45 -12.92 -30.00
CA GLN A 72 -27.09 -11.77 -29.33
C GLN A 72 -26.11 -10.61 -29.22
N THR A 73 -26.59 -9.40 -29.35
CA THR A 73 -25.79 -8.18 -29.16
C THR A 73 -25.89 -7.72 -27.71
N VAL A 74 -24.73 -7.54 -27.06
CA VAL A 74 -24.60 -6.99 -25.71
C VAL A 74 -23.94 -5.61 -25.78
N SER A 75 -24.35 -4.68 -24.93
CA SER A 75 -23.73 -3.36 -24.84
C SER A 75 -22.53 -3.40 -23.90
N VAL A 76 -21.34 -3.13 -24.42
CA VAL A 76 -20.08 -3.11 -23.66
C VAL A 76 -19.46 -1.72 -23.80
N CYS A 77 -19.43 -0.95 -22.72
CA CYS A 77 -18.94 0.44 -22.71
C CYS A 77 -19.58 1.29 -23.82
N ASP A 78 -20.91 1.21 -23.95
CA ASP A 78 -21.72 1.90 -24.94
C ASP A 78 -21.51 1.46 -26.41
N HIS A 79 -20.76 0.36 -26.62
CA HIS A 79 -20.57 -0.25 -27.94
C HIS A 79 -21.32 -1.58 -28.05
N PRO A 80 -22.06 -1.83 -29.14
CA PRO A 80 -22.70 -3.11 -29.37
C PRO A 80 -21.66 -4.15 -29.77
N ILE A 81 -21.58 -5.26 -29.05
CA ILE A 81 -20.70 -6.40 -29.31
C ILE A 81 -21.57 -7.66 -29.44
N GLU A 82 -21.39 -8.41 -30.55
CA GLU A 82 -22.04 -9.70 -30.67
C GLU A 82 -21.34 -10.75 -29.81
N TRP A 83 -22.13 -11.48 -29.03
CA TRP A 83 -21.62 -12.58 -28.20
C TRP A 83 -21.33 -13.80 -29.07
N GLN A 84 -20.08 -14.27 -29.09
CA GLN A 84 -19.64 -15.42 -29.88
C GLN A 84 -18.87 -16.44 -29.06
N MET A 85 -18.95 -16.39 -27.74
CA MET A 85 -18.10 -17.16 -26.83
C MET A 85 -18.87 -18.31 -26.19
N VAL A 86 -18.27 -19.51 -26.24
CA VAL A 86 -18.68 -20.68 -25.46
C VAL A 86 -17.45 -21.32 -24.84
N HIS A 87 -17.52 -21.73 -23.60
CA HIS A 87 -16.38 -22.29 -22.84
C HIS A 87 -15.83 -23.56 -23.50
N TYR A 88 -14.52 -23.57 -23.73
CA TYR A 88 -13.77 -24.77 -24.10
C TYR A 88 -13.42 -25.58 -22.84
N ASP A 89 -13.09 -26.88 -23.02
CA ASP A 89 -12.75 -27.76 -21.91
C ASP A 89 -11.55 -27.27 -21.10
N VAL A 90 -10.54 -26.68 -21.75
CA VAL A 90 -9.38 -26.08 -21.08
C VAL A 90 -9.76 -24.88 -20.21
N GLN A 91 -10.78 -24.13 -20.63
CA GLN A 91 -11.29 -22.99 -19.87
C GLN A 91 -12.10 -23.46 -18.65
N LEU A 92 -12.85 -24.53 -18.76
CA LEU A 92 -13.51 -25.17 -17.61
C LEU A 92 -12.49 -25.67 -16.58
N ILE A 93 -11.36 -26.25 -17.03
CA ILE A 93 -10.26 -26.66 -16.15
C ILE A 93 -9.64 -25.43 -15.45
N GLY A 94 -9.44 -24.34 -16.17
CA GLY A 94 -8.99 -23.08 -15.59
C GLY A 94 -9.94 -22.54 -14.51
N GLY A 95 -11.25 -22.59 -14.79
CA GLY A 95 -12.28 -22.21 -13.81
C GLY A 95 -12.28 -23.07 -12.55
N ILE A 96 -12.09 -24.41 -12.70
CA ILE A 96 -11.95 -25.34 -11.57
C ILE A 96 -10.71 -24.98 -10.74
N ALA A 97 -9.57 -24.69 -11.42
CA ALA A 97 -8.35 -24.30 -10.73
C ALA A 97 -8.53 -23.02 -9.90
N LEU A 98 -9.19 -22.00 -10.45
CA LEU A 98 -9.50 -20.77 -9.74
C LEU A 98 -10.43 -21.01 -8.54
N HIS A 99 -11.46 -21.82 -8.70
CA HIS A 99 -12.35 -22.19 -7.58
C HIS A 99 -11.60 -22.93 -6.47
N GLU A 100 -10.70 -23.84 -6.82
CA GLU A 100 -9.82 -24.56 -5.87
C GLU A 100 -8.66 -23.69 -5.34
N ARG A 101 -8.67 -22.37 -5.56
CA ARG A 101 -7.69 -21.40 -5.08
C ARG A 101 -6.28 -21.62 -5.62
N HIS A 102 -6.19 -22.06 -6.88
CA HIS A 102 -4.93 -22.23 -7.60
C HIS A 102 -4.68 -21.06 -8.54
N ILE A 103 -3.43 -20.90 -8.96
CA ILE A 103 -3.05 -19.99 -10.04
C ILE A 103 -3.30 -20.70 -11.37
N ALA A 104 -4.12 -20.08 -12.24
CA ALA A 104 -4.36 -20.54 -13.59
C ALA A 104 -3.49 -19.69 -14.55
N GLU A 105 -2.37 -20.25 -15.01
CA GLU A 105 -1.53 -19.64 -16.02
C GLU A 105 -2.12 -19.90 -17.41
N MET A 106 -2.48 -18.81 -18.10
CA MET A 106 -3.06 -18.87 -19.44
C MET A 106 -2.40 -17.82 -20.34
N ALA A 107 -2.09 -18.19 -21.58
CA ALA A 107 -1.51 -17.28 -22.55
C ALA A 107 -2.51 -16.19 -22.96
N THR A 108 -1.98 -15.08 -23.50
CA THR A 108 -2.80 -14.02 -24.07
C THR A 108 -3.64 -14.57 -25.23
N GLY A 109 -4.93 -14.22 -25.28
CA GLY A 109 -5.86 -14.69 -26.30
C GLY A 109 -6.56 -16.01 -26.00
N GLU A 110 -6.24 -16.72 -24.92
CA GLU A 110 -6.91 -17.98 -24.54
C GLU A 110 -8.26 -17.78 -23.81
N GLY A 111 -8.72 -16.54 -23.67
CA GLY A 111 -10.04 -16.19 -23.13
C GLY A 111 -10.10 -16.23 -21.59
N LYS A 112 -9.08 -15.72 -20.91
CA LYS A 112 -9.03 -15.59 -19.43
C LYS A 112 -10.29 -14.96 -18.85
N THR A 113 -10.81 -13.92 -19.48
CA THR A 113 -12.02 -13.21 -19.05
C THR A 113 -13.24 -14.14 -18.98
N LEU A 114 -13.40 -15.05 -19.95
CA LEU A 114 -14.50 -16.03 -19.97
C LEU A 114 -14.29 -17.11 -18.91
N VAL A 115 -13.05 -17.52 -18.63
CA VAL A 115 -12.72 -18.54 -17.60
C VAL A 115 -13.21 -18.12 -16.21
N SER A 116 -13.09 -16.85 -15.87
CA SER A 116 -13.49 -16.33 -14.55
C SER A 116 -15.00 -16.42 -14.29
N THR A 117 -15.83 -16.54 -15.34
CA THR A 117 -17.28 -16.54 -15.19
C THR A 117 -17.81 -17.76 -14.43
N CYS A 118 -17.26 -18.93 -14.68
CA CYS A 118 -17.69 -20.16 -14.01
C CYS A 118 -17.45 -20.15 -12.49
N PRO A 119 -16.23 -19.88 -11.99
CA PRO A 119 -15.99 -19.83 -10.55
C PRO A 119 -16.68 -18.63 -9.87
N LEU A 120 -16.81 -17.47 -10.53
CA LEU A 120 -17.56 -16.33 -9.97
C LEU A 120 -19.03 -16.69 -9.80
N TYR A 121 -19.66 -17.26 -10.83
CA TYR A 121 -21.05 -17.71 -10.74
C TYR A 121 -21.25 -18.70 -9.60
N LEU A 122 -20.42 -19.75 -9.54
CA LEU A 122 -20.51 -20.78 -8.50
C LEU A 122 -20.41 -20.20 -7.09
N ASN A 123 -19.42 -19.34 -6.85
CA ASN A 123 -19.20 -18.78 -5.51
C ASN A 123 -20.27 -17.74 -5.15
N ALA A 124 -20.83 -17.01 -6.13
CA ALA A 124 -21.92 -16.08 -5.93
C ALA A 124 -23.23 -16.74 -5.48
N LEU A 125 -23.44 -18.04 -5.74
CA LEU A 125 -24.59 -18.79 -5.25
C LEU A 125 -24.67 -18.85 -3.72
N SER A 126 -23.56 -18.58 -3.02
CA SER A 126 -23.54 -18.47 -1.55
C SER A 126 -24.30 -17.23 -1.02
N GLY A 127 -24.75 -16.32 -1.88
CA GLY A 127 -25.35 -15.03 -1.51
C GLY A 127 -24.34 -13.98 -1.03
N LYS A 128 -23.03 -14.34 -0.99
CA LYS A 128 -21.94 -13.43 -0.60
C LYS A 128 -21.32 -12.75 -1.82
N ASN A 129 -20.78 -11.54 -1.62
CA ASN A 129 -20.12 -10.80 -2.69
C ASN A 129 -18.84 -11.50 -3.16
N CYS A 130 -18.74 -11.68 -4.48
CA CYS A 130 -17.53 -12.16 -5.14
C CYS A 130 -16.86 -10.99 -5.86
N GLN A 131 -15.53 -10.92 -5.81
CA GLN A 131 -14.77 -9.81 -6.36
C GLN A 131 -13.87 -10.29 -7.51
N LEU A 132 -13.80 -9.49 -8.58
CA LEU A 132 -12.79 -9.64 -9.61
C LEU A 132 -11.93 -8.39 -9.66
N VAL A 133 -10.65 -8.59 -9.40
CA VAL A 133 -9.64 -7.54 -9.35
C VAL A 133 -8.85 -7.53 -10.64
N THR A 134 -8.75 -6.38 -11.29
CA THR A 134 -7.98 -6.17 -12.52
C THR A 134 -7.04 -4.97 -12.40
N VAL A 135 -6.24 -4.72 -13.43
CA VAL A 135 -5.15 -3.73 -13.38
C VAL A 135 -5.58 -2.29 -13.64
N ASN A 136 -6.71 -2.05 -14.32
CA ASN A 136 -7.17 -0.69 -14.62
C ASN A 136 -8.70 -0.58 -14.74
N ASP A 137 -9.19 0.65 -14.60
CA ASP A 137 -10.62 0.98 -14.64
C ASP A 137 -11.31 0.63 -15.96
N TYR A 138 -10.59 0.74 -17.09
CA TYR A 138 -11.15 0.37 -18.38
C TYR A 138 -11.47 -1.13 -18.45
N LEU A 139 -10.55 -1.98 -18.04
CA LEU A 139 -10.77 -3.42 -18.00
C LEU A 139 -11.87 -3.79 -17.00
N ALA A 140 -11.88 -3.18 -15.83
CA ALA A 140 -12.94 -3.40 -14.83
C ALA A 140 -14.32 -3.07 -15.43
N ARG A 141 -14.47 -1.93 -16.08
CA ARG A 141 -15.73 -1.52 -16.72
C ARG A 141 -16.08 -2.39 -17.92
N ARG A 142 -15.12 -2.65 -18.81
CA ARG A 142 -15.35 -3.49 -19.99
C ARG A 142 -15.82 -4.89 -19.61
N ASP A 143 -15.12 -5.53 -18.68
CA ASP A 143 -15.37 -6.92 -18.35
C ASP A 143 -16.63 -7.06 -17.47
N SER A 144 -16.92 -6.08 -16.61
CA SER A 144 -18.18 -6.05 -15.88
C SER A 144 -19.40 -5.92 -16.78
N HIS A 145 -19.32 -5.16 -17.88
CA HIS A 145 -20.40 -5.06 -18.87
C HIS A 145 -20.46 -6.34 -19.72
N TRP A 146 -19.33 -6.82 -20.20
CA TRP A 146 -19.31 -7.95 -21.12
C TRP A 146 -19.68 -9.26 -20.45
N MET A 147 -19.00 -9.65 -19.38
CA MET A 147 -19.31 -10.87 -18.64
C MET A 147 -20.56 -10.66 -17.73
N GLY A 148 -20.82 -9.42 -17.34
CA GLY A 148 -22.02 -9.04 -16.62
C GLY A 148 -23.30 -9.45 -17.34
N ALA A 149 -23.36 -9.29 -18.67
CA ALA A 149 -24.49 -9.73 -19.45
C ALA A 149 -24.81 -11.25 -19.28
N LEU A 150 -23.77 -12.09 -19.13
CA LEU A 150 -23.94 -13.52 -18.88
C LEU A 150 -24.46 -13.78 -17.45
N PHE A 151 -23.96 -13.05 -16.47
CA PHE A 151 -24.43 -13.19 -15.07
C PHE A 151 -25.87 -12.68 -14.92
N GLU A 152 -26.21 -11.56 -15.53
CA GLU A 152 -27.55 -11.00 -15.55
C GLU A 152 -28.53 -11.91 -16.26
N PHE A 153 -28.13 -12.52 -17.37
CA PHE A 153 -28.91 -13.56 -18.06
C PHE A 153 -29.27 -14.72 -17.11
N LEU A 154 -28.40 -15.07 -16.19
CA LEU A 154 -28.60 -16.09 -15.17
C LEU A 154 -29.23 -15.59 -13.87
N GLY A 155 -29.61 -14.30 -13.79
CA GLY A 155 -30.31 -13.72 -12.64
C GLY A 155 -29.40 -13.23 -11.52
N LEU A 156 -28.07 -13.13 -11.72
CA LEU A 156 -27.13 -12.52 -10.77
C LEU A 156 -26.94 -11.03 -11.10
N THR A 157 -26.55 -10.27 -10.08
CA THR A 157 -26.30 -8.82 -10.21
C THR A 157 -24.81 -8.53 -10.22
N VAL A 158 -24.41 -7.58 -11.08
CA VAL A 158 -23.01 -7.18 -11.25
C VAL A 158 -22.84 -5.69 -10.93
N GLY A 159 -21.73 -5.35 -10.26
CA GLY A 159 -21.30 -4.00 -9.98
C GLY A 159 -19.88 -3.77 -10.49
N CYS A 160 -19.52 -2.51 -10.72
CA CYS A 160 -18.18 -2.10 -11.08
C CYS A 160 -17.82 -0.86 -10.25
N ILE A 161 -16.72 -0.93 -9.51
CA ILE A 161 -16.15 0.21 -8.79
C ILE A 161 -15.15 0.91 -9.69
N GLN A 162 -15.22 2.23 -9.73
CA GLN A 162 -14.33 3.07 -10.51
C GLN A 162 -13.79 4.22 -9.68
N ASN A 163 -12.70 4.82 -10.15
CA ASN A 163 -12.16 6.03 -9.56
C ASN A 163 -13.25 7.13 -9.53
N SER A 164 -13.17 8.00 -8.54
CA SER A 164 -14.10 9.13 -8.33
C SER A 164 -15.57 8.76 -8.03
N MET A 165 -15.91 7.48 -7.86
CA MET A 165 -17.26 7.05 -7.49
C MET A 165 -17.56 7.42 -6.03
N PRO A 166 -18.69 8.07 -5.71
CA PRO A 166 -19.09 8.40 -4.36
C PRO A 166 -19.31 7.15 -3.48
N SER A 167 -19.09 7.26 -2.16
CA SER A 167 -19.22 6.14 -1.22
C SER A 167 -20.61 5.49 -1.23
N ALA A 168 -21.67 6.27 -1.43
CA ALA A 168 -23.04 5.74 -1.51
C ALA A 168 -23.24 4.81 -2.73
N GLU A 169 -22.66 5.16 -3.87
CA GLU A 169 -22.70 4.34 -5.08
C GLU A 169 -21.81 3.11 -4.94
N ARG A 170 -20.58 3.27 -4.37
CA ARG A 170 -19.67 2.14 -4.07
C ARG A 170 -20.39 1.09 -3.21
N ARG A 171 -21.10 1.51 -2.18
CA ARG A 171 -21.88 0.61 -1.30
C ARG A 171 -22.92 -0.18 -2.09
N GLN A 172 -23.58 0.44 -3.07
CA GLN A 172 -24.52 -0.26 -3.94
C GLN A 172 -23.80 -1.31 -4.82
N MET A 173 -22.59 -1.01 -5.30
CA MET A 173 -21.79 -1.95 -6.10
C MET A 173 -21.33 -3.16 -5.25
N TYR A 174 -20.91 -2.94 -4.01
CA TYR A 174 -20.56 -4.03 -3.09
C TYR A 174 -21.75 -4.88 -2.63
N ASN A 175 -22.96 -4.37 -2.72
CA ASN A 175 -24.18 -5.15 -2.43
C ASN A 175 -24.63 -6.04 -3.61
N LYS A 176 -23.92 -6.00 -4.75
CA LYS A 176 -24.18 -6.91 -5.87
C LYS A 176 -23.53 -8.28 -5.60
N ASN A 177 -23.99 -9.30 -6.35
CA ASN A 177 -23.40 -10.64 -6.24
C ASN A 177 -21.93 -10.67 -6.66
N ILE A 178 -21.58 -9.93 -7.71
CA ILE A 178 -20.23 -9.87 -8.27
C ILE A 178 -19.83 -8.41 -8.43
N THR A 179 -18.63 -8.04 -7.96
CA THR A 179 -18.08 -6.68 -8.05
C THR A 179 -16.74 -6.68 -8.77
N TYR A 180 -16.63 -5.92 -9.84
CA TYR A 180 -15.40 -5.68 -10.58
C TYR A 180 -14.74 -4.38 -10.10
N GLY A 181 -13.41 -4.33 -10.09
CA GLY A 181 -12.65 -3.14 -9.74
C GLY A 181 -11.16 -3.33 -9.87
N THR A 182 -10.40 -2.26 -9.68
CA THR A 182 -8.94 -2.33 -9.64
C THR A 182 -8.45 -2.67 -8.23
N ALA A 183 -7.22 -3.21 -8.15
CA ALA A 183 -6.57 -3.50 -6.86
C ALA A 183 -6.49 -2.26 -5.98
N SER A 184 -6.20 -1.09 -6.56
CA SER A 184 -6.12 0.19 -5.86
C SER A 184 -7.47 0.61 -5.28
N GLU A 185 -8.56 0.49 -6.05
CA GLU A 185 -9.90 0.88 -5.59
C GLU A 185 -10.38 0.00 -4.42
N PHE A 186 -10.22 -1.33 -4.52
CA PHE A 186 -10.53 -2.23 -3.41
C PHE A 186 -9.67 -1.93 -2.18
N GLY A 187 -8.38 -1.66 -2.38
CA GLY A 187 -7.45 -1.36 -1.30
C GLY A 187 -7.73 -0.02 -0.63
N PHE A 188 -8.05 1.03 -1.40
CA PHE A 188 -8.44 2.33 -0.85
C PHE A 188 -9.76 2.26 -0.09
N ASP A 189 -10.75 1.49 -0.59
CA ASP A 189 -11.99 1.28 0.13
C ASP A 189 -11.74 0.55 1.46
N TYR A 190 -10.88 -0.48 1.46
CA TYR A 190 -10.48 -1.18 2.67
C TYR A 190 -9.82 -0.25 3.69
N LEU A 191 -8.91 0.62 3.25
CA LEU A 191 -8.25 1.58 4.13
C LEU A 191 -9.23 2.63 4.67
N ARG A 192 -10.16 3.12 3.85
CA ARG A 192 -11.20 4.05 4.31
C ARG A 192 -12.12 3.41 5.34
N ASP A 193 -12.58 2.20 5.07
CA ASP A 193 -13.48 1.47 5.96
C ASP A 193 -12.84 1.13 7.31
N ASN A 194 -11.53 0.83 7.34
CA ASN A 194 -10.84 0.44 8.56
C ASN A 194 -10.11 1.60 9.28
N GLY A 195 -9.82 2.70 8.58
CA GLY A 195 -9.06 3.83 9.12
C GLY A 195 -9.87 5.11 9.34
N MET A 196 -10.99 5.29 8.63
CA MET A 196 -11.74 6.56 8.62
C MET A 196 -13.21 6.40 8.98
N ALA A 197 -13.82 5.23 8.74
CA ALA A 197 -15.22 4.98 9.09
C ALA A 197 -15.39 4.96 10.60
N THR A 198 -16.37 5.71 11.10
CA THR A 198 -16.67 5.81 12.53
C THR A 198 -17.77 4.85 12.97
N CYS A 199 -18.57 4.35 12.03
CA CYS A 199 -19.64 3.38 12.24
C CYS A 199 -19.76 2.43 11.03
N MET A 200 -20.49 1.32 11.20
CA MET A 200 -20.67 0.32 10.15
C MET A 200 -21.42 0.87 8.92
N GLU A 201 -22.27 1.85 9.13
CA GLU A 201 -23.03 2.50 8.07
C GLU A 201 -22.14 3.32 7.12
N ASP A 202 -20.99 3.79 7.60
CA ASP A 202 -20.02 4.52 6.79
C ASP A 202 -19.17 3.59 5.91
N GLN A 203 -19.06 2.32 6.28
CA GLN A 203 -18.30 1.34 5.53
C GLN A 203 -18.98 1.00 4.19
N VAL A 204 -18.19 0.92 3.14
CA VAL A 204 -18.67 0.59 1.79
C VAL A 204 -18.53 -0.88 1.45
N GLN A 205 -17.46 -1.53 1.92
CA GLN A 205 -17.23 -2.96 1.69
C GLN A 205 -18.08 -3.84 2.62
N ARG A 206 -18.17 -5.11 2.24
CA ARG A 206 -18.78 -6.17 3.01
C ARG A 206 -17.74 -7.26 3.27
N ASP A 207 -18.17 -8.46 3.61
CA ASP A 207 -17.27 -9.59 3.82
C ASP A 207 -16.45 -9.90 2.57
N HIS A 208 -15.16 -10.15 2.76
CA HIS A 208 -14.28 -10.66 1.70
C HIS A 208 -14.44 -12.18 1.62
N TYR A 209 -15.29 -12.63 0.71
CA TYR A 209 -15.62 -14.05 0.60
C TYR A 209 -14.79 -14.78 -0.46
N PHE A 210 -14.86 -14.32 -1.70
CA PHE A 210 -14.15 -14.91 -2.82
C PHE A 210 -13.63 -13.83 -3.76
N CYS A 211 -12.37 -13.98 -4.19
CA CYS A 211 -11.72 -13.01 -5.07
C CYS A 211 -10.95 -13.74 -6.16
N ILE A 212 -11.07 -13.25 -7.39
CA ILE A 212 -10.17 -13.59 -8.50
C ILE A 212 -9.32 -12.36 -8.79
N ILE A 213 -8.00 -12.54 -8.86
CA ILE A 213 -7.04 -11.51 -9.23
C ILE A 213 -6.56 -11.81 -10.64
N ASP A 214 -6.95 -10.96 -11.59
CA ASP A 214 -6.45 -11.01 -12.97
C ASP A 214 -5.11 -10.27 -13.07
N GLU A 215 -4.21 -10.73 -13.94
CA GLU A 215 -2.83 -10.24 -14.06
C GLU A 215 -2.11 -10.23 -12.69
N ALA A 216 -2.16 -11.39 -12.01
CA ALA A 216 -1.69 -11.54 -10.63
C ALA A 216 -0.19 -11.23 -10.44
N ASP A 217 0.63 -11.42 -11.47
CA ASP A 217 2.05 -11.04 -11.50
C ASP A 217 2.23 -9.53 -11.43
N SER A 218 1.45 -8.75 -12.18
CA SER A 218 1.48 -7.29 -12.10
C SER A 218 1.06 -6.80 -10.71
N ILE A 219 -0.06 -7.27 -10.20
CA ILE A 219 -0.63 -6.79 -8.93
C ILE A 219 0.17 -7.26 -7.72
N LEU A 220 0.54 -8.57 -7.67
CA LEU A 220 1.13 -9.17 -6.47
C LEU A 220 2.67 -9.15 -6.46
N ILE A 221 3.32 -8.85 -7.58
CA ILE A 221 4.78 -8.83 -7.70
C ILE A 221 5.27 -7.45 -8.10
N ASP A 222 4.89 -6.94 -9.27
CA ASP A 222 5.43 -5.68 -9.79
C ASP A 222 5.02 -4.46 -8.95
N GLU A 223 3.74 -4.39 -8.58
CA GLU A 223 3.18 -3.30 -7.78
C GLU A 223 3.13 -3.59 -6.27
N ALA A 224 3.61 -4.77 -5.82
CA ALA A 224 3.50 -5.22 -4.43
C ALA A 224 4.13 -4.27 -3.40
N ARG A 225 5.09 -3.44 -3.81
CA ARG A 225 5.76 -2.46 -2.94
C ARG A 225 5.18 -1.05 -3.04
N THR A 226 4.22 -0.82 -3.92
CA THR A 226 3.59 0.50 -4.06
C THR A 226 2.63 0.71 -2.90
N PRO A 227 2.90 1.65 -1.97
CA PRO A 227 2.01 1.87 -0.83
C PRO A 227 0.73 2.56 -1.30
N LEU A 228 -0.39 2.14 -0.75
CA LEU A 228 -1.64 2.89 -0.86
C LEU A 228 -1.66 3.95 0.26
N ILE A 229 -1.59 5.23 -0.12
CA ILE A 229 -1.53 6.34 0.82
C ILE A 229 -2.85 7.12 0.73
N ILE A 230 -3.58 7.20 1.84
CA ILE A 230 -4.71 8.10 1.98
C ILE A 230 -4.20 9.40 2.60
N SER A 231 -4.30 10.50 1.84
CA SER A 231 -4.08 11.84 2.36
C SER A 231 -5.39 12.62 2.27
N GLY A 232 -5.79 13.23 3.35
CA GLY A 232 -6.91 14.17 3.39
C GLY A 232 -6.42 15.62 3.43
N PRO A 233 -7.23 16.60 3.04
CA PRO A 233 -6.92 17.98 3.34
C PRO A 233 -6.79 18.10 4.86
N MET A 234 -5.69 18.70 5.32
CA MET A 234 -5.59 19.10 6.72
C MET A 234 -6.73 20.08 6.99
N ARG A 235 -7.44 19.91 8.11
CA ARG A 235 -8.40 20.93 8.52
C ARG A 235 -7.66 22.27 8.62
N GLU A 236 -8.12 23.27 7.91
CA GLU A 236 -7.51 24.60 7.85
C GLU A 236 -7.48 25.33 9.22
N ASP A 237 -8.07 24.73 10.24
CA ASP A 237 -8.21 25.33 11.58
C ASP A 237 -6.86 25.50 12.33
N HIS A 238 -5.80 24.80 11.90
CA HIS A 238 -4.45 25.00 12.41
C HIS A 238 -3.46 25.08 11.25
N PRO A 239 -3.10 26.29 10.78
CA PRO A 239 -2.02 26.43 9.82
C PRO A 239 -0.77 25.81 10.45
N LEU A 240 -0.17 24.85 9.74
CA LEU A 240 1.09 24.26 10.18
C LEU A 240 2.07 25.39 10.49
N PRO A 241 2.80 25.33 11.61
CA PRO A 241 3.65 26.43 12.07
C PRO A 241 4.91 26.63 11.22
N PHE A 242 4.88 26.26 9.92
CA PHE A 242 6.02 26.41 9.01
C PHE A 242 6.51 27.86 8.91
N MET A 243 5.59 28.82 8.83
CA MET A 243 5.97 30.23 8.76
C MET A 243 6.62 30.73 10.05
N GLU A 244 6.15 30.24 11.19
CA GLU A 244 6.74 30.56 12.49
C GLU A 244 8.09 29.86 12.70
N MET A 245 8.22 28.60 12.22
CA MET A 245 9.44 27.82 12.38
C MET A 245 10.52 28.18 11.38
N LYS A 246 10.18 28.78 10.23
CA LYS A 246 11.12 29.13 9.17
C LYS A 246 12.30 30.00 9.64
N PRO A 247 12.14 31.07 10.43
CA PRO A 247 13.26 31.86 10.92
C PRO A 247 14.22 31.05 11.80
N LEU A 248 13.70 30.14 12.64
CA LEU A 248 14.48 29.27 13.50
C LEU A 248 15.31 28.28 12.66
N VAL A 249 14.68 27.67 11.66
CA VAL A 249 15.36 26.75 10.74
C VAL A 249 16.40 27.45 9.88
N THR A 250 16.14 28.66 9.40
CA THR A 250 17.15 29.47 8.68
C THR A 250 18.37 29.72 9.56
N ARG A 251 18.16 30.04 10.83
CA ARG A 251 19.27 30.25 11.80
C ARG A 251 20.08 28.97 12.04
N LEU A 252 19.40 27.82 12.15
CA LEU A 252 20.04 26.51 12.26
C LEU A 252 20.86 26.20 11.01
N PHE A 253 20.28 26.37 9.83
CA PHE A 253 20.93 26.11 8.56
C PHE A 253 22.16 26.97 8.35
N ASP A 254 22.10 28.28 8.58
CA ASP A 254 23.22 29.21 8.46
C ASP A 254 24.33 28.87 9.45
N GLY A 255 23.99 28.49 10.68
CA GLY A 255 24.94 28.04 11.71
C GLY A 255 25.64 26.74 11.28
N GLN A 256 24.86 25.77 10.86
CA GLN A 256 25.36 24.49 10.38
C GLN A 256 26.26 24.62 9.15
N LEU A 257 25.88 25.48 8.19
CA LEU A 257 26.66 25.75 6.99
C LEU A 257 28.04 26.31 7.34
N LYS A 258 28.11 27.26 8.28
CA LYS A 258 29.38 27.81 8.77
C LYS A 258 30.25 26.72 9.41
N GLN A 259 29.67 25.91 10.27
CA GLN A 259 30.37 24.81 10.94
C GLN A 259 30.87 23.76 9.92
N CYS A 260 30.03 23.33 8.99
CA CYS A 260 30.40 22.35 7.96
C CYS A 260 31.48 22.90 7.01
N ASN A 261 31.43 24.18 6.65
CA ASN A 261 32.51 24.84 5.87
C ASN A 261 33.85 24.79 6.61
N GLN A 262 33.85 25.08 7.92
CA GLN A 262 35.06 25.03 8.73
C GLN A 262 35.61 23.61 8.83
N LEU A 263 34.76 22.62 9.17
CA LEU A 263 35.16 21.21 9.28
C LEU A 263 35.71 20.67 7.95
N ALA A 264 35.08 20.99 6.84
CA ALA A 264 35.52 20.57 5.51
C ALA A 264 36.88 21.21 5.13
N GLU A 265 37.10 22.47 5.46
CA GLU A 265 38.35 23.15 5.20
C GLU A 265 39.48 22.62 6.07
N GLU A 266 39.23 22.35 7.35
CA GLU A 266 40.22 21.69 8.26
C GLU A 266 40.58 20.30 7.76
N ALA A 267 39.59 19.49 7.38
CA ALA A 267 39.85 18.14 6.81
C ALA A 267 40.67 18.23 5.53
N LYS A 268 40.34 19.17 4.63
CA LYS A 268 41.09 19.40 3.40
C LYS A 268 42.58 19.75 3.66
N ARG A 269 42.83 20.64 4.63
CA ARG A 269 44.22 21.03 5.03
C ARG A 269 44.97 19.84 5.61
N SER A 270 44.33 18.98 6.39
CA SER A 270 44.95 17.77 6.94
C SER A 270 45.33 16.79 5.84
N PHE A 271 44.43 16.52 4.89
CA PHE A 271 44.71 15.61 3.76
C PHE A 271 45.76 16.17 2.75
N ALA A 272 46.02 17.47 2.74
CA ALA A 272 47.03 18.08 1.87
C ALA A 272 48.48 17.98 2.41
N LYS A 273 48.69 17.48 3.62
CA LYS A 273 50.03 17.28 4.20
C LYS A 273 50.73 16.08 3.56
N GLN A 274 52.04 16.24 3.24
CA GLN A 274 52.83 15.20 2.57
C GLN A 274 53.12 13.98 3.48
N ASP A 275 53.27 14.19 4.81
CA ASP A 275 53.43 13.14 5.81
C ASP A 275 52.18 13.09 6.67
N LEU A 276 51.15 12.38 6.19
CA LEU A 276 49.87 12.23 6.89
C LEU A 276 49.95 11.07 7.87
N ASP A 277 50.05 11.37 9.16
CA ASP A 277 49.92 10.39 10.22
C ASP A 277 48.51 9.80 10.24
N ASP A 278 48.39 8.50 10.52
CA ASP A 278 47.12 7.81 10.52
C ASP A 278 46.11 8.41 11.53
N GLU A 279 46.59 8.91 12.67
CA GLU A 279 45.75 9.53 13.69
C GLU A 279 45.16 10.89 13.19
N VAL A 280 46.00 11.69 12.51
CA VAL A 280 45.54 12.95 11.88
C VAL A 280 44.57 12.70 10.73
N ALA A 281 44.81 11.61 9.98
CA ALA A 281 43.90 11.21 8.90
C ALA A 281 42.55 10.72 9.43
N ASP A 282 42.52 10.01 10.55
CA ASP A 282 41.27 9.57 11.20
C ASP A 282 40.50 10.74 11.76
N GLU A 283 41.16 11.73 12.36
CA GLU A 283 40.51 12.97 12.81
C GLU A 283 39.92 13.76 11.62
N ALA A 284 40.66 13.88 10.53
CA ALA A 284 40.13 14.53 9.32
C ALA A 284 38.94 13.77 8.72
N THR A 285 38.96 12.44 8.78
CA THR A 285 37.86 11.61 8.30
C THR A 285 36.61 11.74 9.21
N ALA A 286 36.81 11.87 10.53
CA ALA A 286 35.71 12.16 11.48
C ALA A 286 35.05 13.51 11.19
N LYS A 287 35.80 14.54 10.83
CA LYS A 287 35.27 15.83 10.40
C LYS A 287 34.45 15.70 9.11
N LEU A 288 34.89 14.90 8.15
CA LEU A 288 34.12 14.62 6.93
C LEU A 288 32.83 13.84 7.24
N PHE A 289 32.86 12.93 8.20
CA PHE A 289 31.68 12.23 8.68
C PHE A 289 30.66 13.21 9.27
N GLN A 290 31.10 14.16 10.08
CA GLN A 290 30.22 15.21 10.60
C GLN A 290 29.62 16.07 9.48
N VAL A 291 30.40 16.46 8.49
CA VAL A 291 29.91 17.23 7.32
C VAL A 291 28.85 16.43 6.56
N LYS A 292 29.06 15.13 6.31
CA LYS A 292 28.07 14.28 5.66
C LYS A 292 26.77 14.18 6.45
N ARG A 293 26.86 14.02 7.77
CA ARG A 293 25.68 13.89 8.64
C ARG A 293 24.94 15.21 8.82
N GLY A 294 25.63 16.34 8.77
CA GLY A 294 25.03 17.67 8.91
C GLY A 294 24.53 18.27 7.61
N MET A 295 25.28 18.09 6.53
CA MET A 295 24.97 18.63 5.19
C MET A 295 25.44 17.67 4.10
N PRO A 296 24.65 16.65 3.74
CA PRO A 296 25.03 15.63 2.78
C PRO A 296 25.43 16.16 1.40
N THR A 297 24.79 17.25 0.96
CA THR A 297 25.02 17.92 -0.34
C THR A 297 26.11 18.99 -0.31
N HIS A 298 26.95 19.02 0.75
CA HIS A 298 28.01 20.04 0.91
C HIS A 298 29.03 19.98 -0.22
N ARG A 299 29.20 21.08 -0.97
CA ARG A 299 30.01 21.12 -2.22
C ARG A 299 31.47 20.69 -2.03
N GLN A 300 32.12 21.12 -0.95
CA GLN A 300 33.52 20.80 -0.71
C GLN A 300 33.69 19.33 -0.29
N PHE A 301 32.76 18.80 0.49
CA PHE A 301 32.70 17.37 0.81
C PHE A 301 32.57 16.53 -0.47
N MET A 302 31.63 16.87 -1.36
CA MET A 302 31.45 16.15 -2.63
C MET A 302 32.69 16.14 -3.49
N ARG A 303 33.40 17.29 -3.61
CA ARG A 303 34.69 17.37 -4.32
C ARG A 303 35.78 16.50 -3.69
N MET A 304 35.85 16.42 -2.38
CA MET A 304 36.83 15.58 -1.70
C MET A 304 36.52 14.08 -1.90
N MET A 305 35.26 13.71 -2.09
CA MET A 305 34.86 12.33 -2.41
C MET A 305 35.17 11.91 -3.86
N GLU A 306 35.61 12.83 -4.73
CA GLU A 306 36.13 12.52 -6.05
C GLU A 306 37.51 11.84 -5.96
N ASP A 307 38.31 12.15 -4.90
CA ASP A 307 39.56 11.46 -4.62
C ASP A 307 39.31 10.04 -4.11
N ALA A 308 39.86 9.06 -4.84
CA ALA A 308 39.65 7.63 -4.57
C ALA A 308 40.23 7.18 -3.21
N ALA A 309 41.32 7.79 -2.76
CA ALA A 309 41.98 7.43 -1.50
C ALA A 309 41.16 7.97 -0.31
N ILE A 310 40.74 9.24 -0.38
CA ILE A 310 39.87 9.87 0.64
C ILE A 310 38.57 9.16 0.71
N ARG A 311 37.90 8.86 -0.44
CA ARG A 311 36.63 8.16 -0.50
C ARG A 311 36.71 6.78 0.15
N LYS A 312 37.69 5.97 -0.18
CA LYS A 312 37.87 4.63 0.38
C LYS A 312 38.07 4.66 1.90
N ARG A 313 38.85 5.63 2.40
CA ARG A 313 39.06 5.82 3.85
C ARG A 313 37.75 6.24 4.53
N PHE A 314 37.02 7.16 3.92
CA PHE A 314 35.73 7.64 4.41
C PHE A 314 34.68 6.52 4.46
N GLU A 315 34.56 5.72 3.40
CA GLU A 315 33.63 4.58 3.35
C GLU A 315 33.90 3.56 4.46
N LYS A 316 35.20 3.27 4.69
CA LYS A 316 35.62 2.40 5.79
C LYS A 316 35.21 2.98 7.15
N PHE A 317 35.51 4.25 7.37
CA PHE A 317 35.14 4.95 8.61
C PHE A 317 33.62 5.03 8.83
N ASP A 318 32.85 5.36 7.79
CA ASP A 318 31.39 5.42 7.87
C ASP A 318 30.80 4.04 8.20
N LEU A 319 31.37 2.95 7.67
CA LEU A 319 30.97 1.58 8.01
C LEU A 319 31.31 1.25 9.49
N GLU A 320 32.48 1.62 9.95
CA GLU A 320 32.90 1.42 11.34
C GLU A 320 32.03 2.19 12.33
N MET A 321 31.65 3.44 12.02
CA MET A 321 30.77 4.27 12.86
C MET A 321 29.33 3.75 12.92
N ASN A 322 28.89 2.96 11.93
CA ASN A 322 27.59 2.32 11.95
C ASN A 322 27.58 0.96 12.69
N SER A 323 28.73 0.49 13.19
CA SER A 323 28.82 -0.74 14.00
C SER A 323 28.36 -0.51 15.45
N ASP A 324 27.87 -1.56 16.10
CA ASP A 324 27.41 -1.50 17.48
C ASP A 324 28.51 -1.05 18.48
N TYR A 325 29.75 -1.37 18.18
CA TYR A 325 30.89 -1.04 19.01
C TYR A 325 31.22 0.47 19.06
N ASN A 326 30.94 1.20 17.98
CA ASN A 326 31.27 2.62 17.84
C ASN A 326 30.04 3.56 17.99
N LYS A 327 28.90 3.06 18.45
CA LYS A 327 27.67 3.84 18.61
C LYS A 327 27.83 5.11 19.45
N GLU A 328 28.56 5.01 20.56
CA GLU A 328 28.81 6.14 21.44
C GLU A 328 29.67 7.21 20.77
N ARG A 329 30.75 6.82 20.07
CA ARG A 329 31.60 7.74 19.31
C ARG A 329 30.82 8.41 18.18
N ALA A 330 30.04 7.64 17.46
CA ALA A 330 29.20 8.16 16.37
C ALA A 330 28.13 9.13 16.90
N HIS A 331 27.55 8.84 18.08
CA HIS A 331 26.60 9.73 18.74
C HIS A 331 27.27 11.04 19.14
N ASN A 332 28.41 10.99 19.80
CA ASN A 332 29.14 12.19 20.23
C ASN A 332 29.53 13.09 19.04
N LEU A 333 30.00 12.51 17.93
CA LEU A 333 30.29 13.26 16.70
C LEU A 333 29.04 13.96 16.12
N LYS A 334 27.87 13.33 16.22
CA LYS A 334 26.61 13.91 15.74
C LYS A 334 26.10 15.01 16.68
N GLU A 335 26.24 14.86 17.99
CA GLU A 335 25.81 15.87 19.00
C GLU A 335 26.64 17.17 18.93
N GLU A 336 27.79 17.14 18.28
CA GLU A 336 28.56 18.37 18.00
C GLU A 336 27.94 19.25 16.92
N LEU A 337 27.06 18.71 16.09
CA LEU A 337 26.30 19.42 15.05
C LEU A 337 25.08 20.14 15.64
N LEU A 338 24.42 20.99 14.87
CA LEU A 338 23.16 21.60 15.26
C LEU A 338 21.94 20.72 14.92
N TYR A 339 22.05 19.96 13.85
CA TYR A 339 21.09 18.95 13.44
C TYR A 339 21.77 17.87 12.60
N VAL A 340 21.11 16.73 12.46
CA VAL A 340 21.60 15.59 11.68
C VAL A 340 20.59 15.24 10.61
N ILE A 341 21.05 14.91 9.41
CA ILE A 341 20.25 14.43 8.30
C ILE A 341 20.59 12.97 8.00
N ASP A 342 19.59 12.11 7.98
CA ASP A 342 19.68 10.75 7.47
C ASP A 342 19.04 10.67 6.07
N GLU A 343 19.90 10.62 5.05
CA GLU A 343 19.46 10.56 3.64
C GLU A 343 18.69 9.28 3.33
N LYS A 344 19.07 8.14 3.95
CA LYS A 344 18.46 6.83 3.66
C LYS A 344 17.04 6.74 4.17
N ASN A 345 16.80 7.25 5.37
CA ASN A 345 15.51 7.23 6.02
C ASN A 345 14.72 8.53 5.79
N GLN A 346 15.31 9.50 5.10
CA GLN A 346 14.73 10.83 4.89
C GLN A 346 14.27 11.47 6.20
N GLN A 347 15.08 11.37 7.24
CA GLN A 347 14.81 11.92 8.56
C GLN A 347 15.81 13.03 8.89
N SER A 348 15.39 13.97 9.70
CA SER A 348 16.27 14.99 10.28
C SER A 348 15.92 15.21 11.73
N ASP A 349 16.95 15.22 12.59
CA ASP A 349 16.82 15.33 14.03
C ASP A 349 17.63 16.51 14.56
N LEU A 350 17.04 17.26 15.51
CA LEU A 350 17.73 18.31 16.24
C LEU A 350 18.64 17.71 17.31
N THR A 351 19.88 18.18 17.37
CA THR A 351 20.77 17.89 18.48
C THR A 351 20.49 18.79 19.69
N GLU A 352 21.08 18.50 20.84
CA GLU A 352 20.99 19.35 22.04
C GLU A 352 21.53 20.78 21.75
N LYS A 353 22.64 20.88 21.04
CA LYS A 353 23.19 22.19 20.60
C LYS A 353 22.25 22.96 19.70
N GLY A 354 21.56 22.25 18.79
CA GLY A 354 20.57 22.85 17.92
C GLY A 354 19.37 23.40 18.69
N ARG A 355 18.82 22.63 19.60
CA ARG A 355 17.72 23.05 20.49
C ARG A 355 18.10 24.27 21.33
N THR A 356 19.29 24.25 21.93
CA THR A 356 19.81 25.37 22.72
C THR A 356 20.00 26.65 21.85
N LEU A 357 20.42 26.50 20.61
CA LEU A 357 20.59 27.65 19.69
C LEU A 357 19.25 28.33 19.35
N ILE A 358 18.18 27.56 19.15
CA ILE A 358 16.86 28.10 18.76
C ILE A 358 16.05 28.58 19.95
N SER A 359 16.20 27.92 21.10
CA SER A 359 15.49 28.26 22.35
C SER A 359 16.42 28.13 23.56
N PRO A 360 17.25 29.15 23.83
CA PRO A 360 18.17 29.11 24.97
C PRO A 360 17.47 29.05 26.34
N SER A 361 16.23 29.56 26.42
CA SER A 361 15.45 29.59 27.67
C SER A 361 14.66 28.30 27.93
N ASP A 362 14.32 27.55 26.87
CA ASP A 362 13.55 26.30 26.97
C ASP A 362 13.95 25.34 25.82
N PRO A 363 15.11 24.70 25.91
CA PRO A 363 15.53 23.70 24.90
C PRO A 363 14.65 22.48 24.88
N ASP A 364 14.05 22.11 26.03
CA ASP A 364 13.19 20.93 26.18
C ASP A 364 11.81 21.11 25.54
N GLY A 365 11.43 22.35 25.22
CA GLY A 365 10.24 22.66 24.42
C GLY A 365 10.27 22.06 23.00
N PHE A 366 11.45 21.60 22.55
CA PHE A 366 11.67 20.90 21.29
C PHE A 366 12.03 19.41 21.48
N VAL A 367 11.62 18.82 22.59
CA VAL A 367 11.67 17.38 22.86
C VAL A 367 10.26 16.87 22.99
N ILE A 368 9.96 15.75 22.31
CA ILE A 368 8.65 15.09 22.43
C ILE A 368 8.59 14.40 23.79
N PRO A 369 7.65 14.77 24.68
CA PRO A 369 7.53 14.13 25.98
C PRO A 369 7.01 12.70 25.83
N ASP A 370 7.46 11.80 26.70
CA ASP A 370 6.92 10.45 26.80
C ASP A 370 5.60 10.48 27.58
N LEU A 371 4.47 10.42 26.84
CA LEU A 371 3.12 10.42 27.43
C LEU A 371 2.91 9.28 28.41
N ALA A 372 3.50 8.08 28.15
CA ALA A 372 3.33 6.94 29.03
C ALA A 372 3.96 7.20 30.41
N THR A 373 5.16 7.76 30.44
CA THR A 373 5.84 8.16 31.67
C THR A 373 5.08 9.28 32.38
N LEU A 374 4.60 10.29 31.66
CA LEU A 374 3.80 11.39 32.23
C LEU A 374 2.50 10.88 32.85
N TYR A 375 1.80 9.96 32.23
CA TYR A 375 0.57 9.37 32.78
C TYR A 375 0.85 8.58 34.07
N VAL A 376 1.93 7.81 34.13
CA VAL A 376 2.34 7.11 35.33
C VAL A 376 2.69 8.10 36.47
N GLU A 377 3.33 9.22 36.16
CA GLU A 377 3.64 10.26 37.14
C GLU A 377 2.37 10.96 37.65
N ILE A 378 1.42 11.30 36.77
CA ILE A 378 0.13 11.88 37.13
C ILE A 378 -0.66 10.93 38.06
N ASP A 379 -0.66 9.62 37.73
CA ASP A 379 -1.37 8.61 38.54
C ASP A 379 -0.78 8.42 39.94
N ARG A 380 0.54 8.59 40.07
CA ARG A 380 1.26 8.51 41.37
C ARG A 380 0.97 9.69 42.30
N LYS A 381 0.47 10.82 41.78
CA LYS A 381 0.10 11.97 42.61
C LYS A 381 -1.16 11.65 43.42
N LYS A 382 -0.97 11.37 44.72
CA LYS A 382 -2.07 10.99 45.64
C LYS A 382 -2.93 12.18 46.06
N ASP A 383 -2.44 13.41 45.89
CA ASP A 383 -3.08 14.63 46.37
C ASP A 383 -4.06 15.23 45.36
N LEU A 384 -4.17 14.64 44.15
CA LEU A 384 -5.07 15.10 43.07
C LEU A 384 -6.35 14.27 43.04
N SER A 385 -7.48 14.94 42.83
CA SER A 385 -8.76 14.29 42.54
C SER A 385 -8.73 13.63 41.17
N ASP A 386 -9.65 12.69 40.91
CA ASP A 386 -9.74 12.01 39.58
C ASP A 386 -10.04 13.02 38.47
N ASP A 387 -10.81 14.06 38.72
CA ASP A 387 -11.08 15.14 37.76
C ASP A 387 -9.84 15.99 37.49
N ASP A 388 -9.01 16.26 38.47
CA ASP A 388 -7.76 17.01 38.29
C ASP A 388 -6.72 16.18 37.54
N LYS A 389 -6.62 14.88 37.82
CA LYS A 389 -5.78 13.95 37.05
C LYS A 389 -6.18 13.91 35.58
N ARG A 390 -7.50 13.89 35.32
CA ARG A 390 -8.00 13.92 33.94
C ARG A 390 -7.61 15.21 33.23
N ARG A 391 -7.74 16.37 33.89
CA ARG A 391 -7.31 17.67 33.34
C ARG A 391 -5.80 17.72 33.10
N GLU A 392 -4.98 17.19 34.00
CA GLU A 392 -3.53 17.12 33.82
C GLU A 392 -3.15 16.24 32.61
N ARG A 393 -3.84 15.12 32.39
CA ARG A 393 -3.64 14.27 31.20
C ARG A 393 -4.04 15.00 29.92
N GLU A 394 -5.19 15.66 29.88
CA GLU A 394 -5.64 16.46 28.73
C GLU A 394 -4.64 17.60 28.41
N ASN A 395 -4.06 18.23 29.42
CA ASN A 395 -3.02 19.25 29.23
C ASN A 395 -1.71 18.62 28.69
N ALA A 396 -1.31 17.47 29.20
CA ALA A 396 -0.13 16.75 28.71
C ALA A 396 -0.29 16.30 27.24
N GLU A 397 -1.47 15.83 26.87
CA GLU A 397 -1.79 15.50 25.46
C GLU A 397 -1.73 16.73 24.56
N ARG A 398 -2.26 17.85 24.99
CA ARG A 398 -2.20 19.10 24.24
C ARG A 398 -0.77 19.60 24.07
N ASP A 399 0.04 19.56 25.13
CA ASP A 399 1.46 19.93 25.05
C ASP A 399 2.25 18.99 24.13
N PHE A 400 2.01 17.70 24.23
CA PHE A 400 2.56 16.69 23.31
C PHE A 400 2.24 17.00 21.86
N GLN A 401 0.98 17.30 21.54
CA GLN A 401 0.55 17.61 20.20
C GLN A 401 1.23 18.86 19.66
N VAL A 402 1.26 19.93 20.41
CA VAL A 402 1.91 21.19 20.02
C VAL A 402 3.41 21.01 19.80
N ARG A 403 4.11 20.29 20.70
CA ARG A 403 5.55 20.02 20.53
C ARG A 403 5.82 19.11 19.35
N SER A 404 5.00 18.07 19.16
CA SER A 404 5.11 17.15 18.01
C SER A 404 4.95 17.89 16.67
N GLU A 405 3.96 18.77 16.55
CA GLU A 405 3.74 19.58 15.35
C GLU A 405 4.90 20.54 15.05
N ARG A 406 5.45 21.18 16.09
CA ARG A 406 6.64 22.07 15.94
C ARG A 406 7.86 21.28 15.47
N ILE A 407 8.17 20.16 16.12
CA ILE A 407 9.32 19.33 15.77
C ILE A 407 9.16 18.76 14.37
N HIS A 408 7.94 18.28 14.03
CA HIS A 408 7.64 17.82 12.68
C HIS A 408 7.87 18.91 11.64
N SER A 409 7.39 20.13 11.88
CA SER A 409 7.56 21.25 10.97
C SER A 409 9.04 21.65 10.78
N ILE A 410 9.83 21.65 11.86
CA ILE A 410 11.27 21.87 11.79
C ILE A 410 11.96 20.78 10.98
N SER A 411 11.65 19.51 11.25
CA SER A 411 12.21 18.36 10.52
C SER A 411 11.90 18.46 9.03
N GLN A 412 10.68 18.78 8.63
CA GLN A 412 10.31 18.96 7.22
C GLN A 412 11.05 20.13 6.57
N LEU A 413 11.17 21.24 7.26
CA LEU A 413 11.92 22.40 6.75
C LEU A 413 13.43 22.10 6.62
N LEU A 414 14.05 21.42 7.60
CA LEU A 414 15.46 21.02 7.52
C LEU A 414 15.71 20.08 6.34
N LYS A 415 14.80 19.14 6.08
CA LYS A 415 14.85 18.29 4.89
C LYS A 415 14.77 19.10 3.61
N ALA A 416 13.84 20.05 3.54
CA ALA A 416 13.70 20.92 2.38
C ALA A 416 14.98 21.71 2.10
N TYR A 417 15.67 22.21 3.15
CA TYR A 417 16.94 22.91 3.00
C TYR A 417 18.13 21.99 2.66
N GLY A 418 18.16 20.78 3.21
CA GLY A 418 19.31 19.89 3.13
C GLY A 418 19.27 18.86 1.99
N LEU A 419 18.07 18.43 1.58
CA LEU A 419 17.88 17.33 0.62
C LEU A 419 17.14 17.75 -0.67
N TYR A 420 16.55 18.96 -0.72
CA TYR A 420 15.81 19.40 -1.90
C TYR A 420 16.76 19.73 -3.06
N GLU A 421 16.62 19.01 -4.15
CA GLU A 421 17.28 19.30 -5.42
C GLU A 421 16.23 19.81 -6.42
N LYS A 422 16.40 21.06 -6.87
CA LYS A 422 15.45 21.75 -7.76
C LYS A 422 15.21 21.04 -9.10
N ASP A 423 16.15 20.21 -9.53
CA ASP A 423 16.15 19.57 -10.84
C ASP A 423 15.67 18.10 -10.82
N LYS A 424 15.20 17.61 -9.67
CA LYS A 424 14.65 16.25 -9.50
C LYS A 424 13.17 16.29 -9.08
N GLN A 425 12.37 17.11 -9.77
CA GLN A 425 10.91 17.05 -9.66
C GLN A 425 10.34 16.08 -10.67
#